data_5b111709fd5af0ac65b5a3ba26a42889
#
_entry.id   5b111709fd5af0ac65b5a3ba26a42889
#
_cell.length_a   1.000
_cell.length_b   1.000
_cell.length_c   1.000
_cell.angle_alpha   90.00
_cell.angle_beta   90.00
_cell.angle_gamma   90.00
#
_symmetry.space_group_name_H-M   'P 1'
#
loop_
_entity.id
_entity.type
_entity.pdbx_description
1 polymer ?
#
loop_
_entity_poly.entity_id
_entity_poly.type
_entity_poly.pdbx_seq_one_letter_code
_entity_poly.pdbx_strand_id
1 'polypeptide(L)'
;MNSHTTMQGAVQRYLDERRRLGFALKSMGTELMRFARFADARRHEGPLTLDLQLDWARKHVTKTSSVTAARRLEIVRPFAAHYRQFEPASEIPPPFILGSGHRRLAPHIFTDDEIATSLKACACMAPQDGLRPWTYKTLFGLIAALGLRVSEALKLQITDLDLLGGKLTVRQ
;
A
#
# COMPACT_ATOMS: atom_id res chain seq x y z
N MET A 1 -16.74 35.69 5.04
CA MET A 1 -17.06 34.82 3.91
C MET A 1 -16.27 33.55 4.09
N ASN A 2 -16.90 32.52 4.70
CA ASN A 2 -16.26 31.20 4.82
C ASN A 2 -16.30 30.56 3.44
N SER A 3 -15.16 30.55 2.75
CA SER A 3 -14.98 29.71 1.59
C SER A 3 -15.13 28.26 2.06
N HIS A 4 -16.23 27.60 1.75
CA HIS A 4 -16.46 26.19 2.04
C HIS A 4 -15.28 25.39 1.49
N THR A 5 -14.34 25.09 2.36
CA THR A 5 -13.18 24.30 1.99
C THR A 5 -13.65 22.87 1.83
N THR A 6 -13.68 22.36 0.60
CA THR A 6 -14.04 20.95 0.35
C THR A 6 -13.15 20.02 1.15
N MET A 7 -13.64 18.85 1.50
CA MET A 7 -12.84 17.83 2.20
C MET A 7 -11.61 17.41 1.37
N GLN A 8 -11.74 17.41 0.04
CA GLN A 8 -10.59 17.20 -0.87
C GLN A 8 -9.52 18.27 -0.68
N GLY A 9 -9.92 19.55 -0.56
CA GLY A 9 -8.98 20.62 -0.30
C GLY A 9 -8.29 20.51 1.07
N ALA A 10 -9.02 20.08 2.10
CA ALA A 10 -8.46 19.85 3.43
C ALA A 10 -7.45 18.69 3.43
N VAL A 11 -7.80 17.55 2.81
CA VAL A 11 -6.89 16.41 2.68
C VAL A 11 -5.68 16.76 1.85
N GLN A 12 -5.84 17.52 0.76
CA GLN A 12 -4.69 17.92 -0.07
C GLN A 12 -3.69 18.74 0.71
N ARG A 13 -4.14 19.77 1.48
CA ARG A 13 -3.26 20.57 2.34
C ARG A 13 -2.53 19.71 3.36
N TYR A 14 -3.21 18.79 4.02
CA TYR A 14 -2.59 17.83 4.94
C TYR A 14 -1.49 17.00 4.28
N LEU A 15 -1.76 16.44 3.10
CA LEU A 15 -0.78 15.64 2.37
C LEU A 15 0.43 16.46 1.94
N ASP A 16 0.22 17.70 1.50
CA ASP A 16 1.31 18.60 1.07
C ASP A 16 2.19 19.00 2.25
N GLU A 17 1.59 19.28 3.41
CA GLU A 17 2.34 19.53 4.65
C GLU A 17 3.19 18.31 5.04
N ARG A 18 2.60 17.09 5.05
CA ARG A 18 3.33 15.88 5.39
C ARG A 18 4.44 15.56 4.40
N ARG A 19 4.23 15.81 3.12
CA ARG A 19 5.26 15.62 2.09
C ARG A 19 6.43 16.59 2.25
N ARG A 20 6.19 17.84 2.64
CA ARG A 20 7.26 18.80 2.98
C ARG A 20 8.13 18.31 4.14
N LEU A 21 7.56 17.51 5.05
CA LEU A 21 8.28 16.88 6.16
C LEU A 21 8.97 15.56 5.74
N GLY A 22 8.99 15.20 4.44
CA GLY A 22 9.68 14.03 3.92
C GLY A 22 8.84 12.75 3.85
N PHE A 23 7.54 12.77 4.23
CA PHE A 23 6.67 11.60 4.12
C PHE A 23 6.13 11.45 2.71
N ALA A 24 6.47 10.38 2.01
CA ALA A 24 6.00 10.15 0.63
C ALA A 24 4.48 9.92 0.55
N LEU A 25 3.87 9.21 1.50
CA LEU A 25 2.43 8.93 1.65
C LEU A 25 1.71 8.55 0.33
N LYS A 26 2.34 7.75 -0.55
CA LYS A 26 1.79 7.42 -1.87
C LYS A 26 0.45 6.67 -1.76
N SER A 27 0.46 5.47 -1.19
CA SER A 27 -0.75 4.65 -1.06
C SER A 27 -1.74 5.21 -0.03
N MET A 28 -1.23 5.69 1.11
CA MET A 28 -2.08 6.32 2.13
C MET A 28 -2.75 7.59 1.62
N GLY A 29 -2.04 8.42 0.86
CA GLY A 29 -2.59 9.62 0.24
C GLY A 29 -3.71 9.30 -0.75
N THR A 30 -3.56 8.24 -1.54
CA THR A 30 -4.62 7.78 -2.44
C THR A 30 -5.90 7.39 -1.67
N GLU A 31 -5.77 6.65 -0.55
CA GLU A 31 -6.92 6.27 0.27
C GLU A 31 -7.55 7.47 0.97
N LEU A 32 -6.76 8.42 1.49
CA LEU A 32 -7.30 9.66 2.07
C LEU A 32 -8.06 10.49 1.03
N MET A 33 -7.58 10.60 -0.20
CA MET A 33 -8.31 11.28 -1.28
C MET A 33 -9.60 10.55 -1.66
N ARG A 34 -9.67 9.22 -1.51
CA ARG A 34 -10.92 8.45 -1.68
C ARG A 34 -11.92 8.78 -0.56
N PHE A 35 -11.44 8.90 0.68
CA PHE A 35 -12.26 9.35 1.80
C PHE A 35 -12.80 10.77 1.56
N ALA A 36 -11.94 11.70 1.14
CA ALA A 36 -12.34 13.07 0.86
C ALA A 36 -13.44 13.17 -0.20
N ARG A 37 -13.28 12.44 -1.33
CA ARG A 37 -14.32 12.38 -2.37
C ARG A 37 -15.63 11.78 -1.85
N PHE A 38 -15.56 10.81 -0.95
CA PHE A 38 -16.73 10.24 -0.33
C PHE A 38 -17.47 11.23 0.56
N ALA A 39 -16.74 12.04 1.35
CA ALA A 39 -17.31 13.08 2.21
C ALA A 39 -17.94 14.20 1.35
N ASP A 40 -17.22 14.69 0.33
CA ASP A 40 -17.73 15.71 -0.58
C ASP A 40 -18.97 15.25 -1.36
N ALA A 41 -19.00 13.98 -1.80
CA ALA A 41 -20.17 13.40 -2.47
C ALA A 41 -21.42 13.33 -1.56
N ARG A 42 -21.22 13.29 -0.24
CA ARG A 42 -22.29 13.39 0.77
C ARG A 42 -22.59 14.82 1.20
N ARG A 43 -21.94 15.80 0.58
CA ARG A 43 -22.04 17.22 0.93
C ARG A 43 -21.75 17.46 2.41
N HIS A 44 -20.77 16.73 2.95
CA HIS A 44 -20.40 16.86 4.35
C HIS A 44 -19.70 18.20 4.57
N GLU A 45 -20.21 18.96 5.54
CA GLU A 45 -19.68 20.25 5.96
C GLU A 45 -19.41 20.22 7.47
N GLY A 46 -18.38 20.97 7.91
CA GLY A 46 -18.01 21.10 9.32
C GLY A 46 -17.20 19.93 9.88
N PRO A 47 -17.36 19.62 11.17
CA PRO A 47 -16.52 18.66 11.88
C PRO A 47 -16.71 17.24 11.39
N LEU A 48 -15.62 16.46 11.35
CA LEU A 48 -15.66 15.04 11.02
C LEU A 48 -16.37 14.26 12.12
N THR A 49 -17.45 13.57 11.76
CA THR A 49 -18.14 12.65 12.67
C THR A 49 -17.57 11.24 12.59
N LEU A 50 -17.64 10.50 13.68
CA LEU A 50 -17.23 9.10 13.72
C LEU A 50 -18.07 8.26 12.75
N ASP A 51 -19.36 8.55 12.63
CA ASP A 51 -20.27 7.84 11.73
C ASP A 51 -19.86 7.99 10.27
N LEU A 52 -19.53 9.19 9.81
CA LEU A 52 -19.03 9.42 8.45
C LEU A 52 -17.79 8.59 8.15
N GLN A 53 -16.86 8.54 9.13
CA GLN A 53 -15.60 7.81 8.99
C GLN A 53 -15.82 6.29 8.98
N LEU A 54 -16.72 5.78 9.82
CA LEU A 54 -17.11 4.37 9.86
C LEU A 54 -17.86 3.95 8.60
N ASP A 55 -18.78 4.77 8.11
CA ASP A 55 -19.51 4.54 6.87
C ASP A 55 -18.57 4.40 5.68
N TRP A 56 -17.59 5.31 5.58
CA TRP A 56 -16.60 5.21 4.53
C TRP A 56 -15.72 3.96 4.66
N ALA A 57 -15.26 3.67 5.88
CA ALA A 57 -14.42 2.51 6.13
C ALA A 57 -15.12 1.20 5.75
N ARG A 58 -16.43 1.13 5.98
CA ARG A 58 -17.29 -0.05 5.68
C ARG A 58 -17.79 -0.08 4.24
N LYS A 59 -17.70 1.02 3.50
CA LYS A 59 -18.22 1.09 2.13
C LYS A 59 -17.56 0.01 1.25
N HIS A 60 -18.38 -0.77 0.54
CA HIS A 60 -17.97 -1.90 -0.31
C HIS A 60 -17.34 -3.09 0.43
N VAL A 61 -17.60 -3.25 1.73
CA VAL A 61 -17.05 -4.35 2.55
C VAL A 61 -17.65 -5.72 2.21
N THR A 62 -18.72 -5.81 1.43
CA THR A 62 -19.31 -7.08 0.98
C THR A 62 -18.34 -8.00 0.21
N LYS A 63 -17.23 -7.46 -0.30
CA LYS A 63 -16.12 -8.22 -0.91
C LYS A 63 -14.77 -8.02 -0.18
N THR A 64 -14.73 -7.23 0.88
CA THR A 64 -13.49 -6.81 1.52
C THR A 64 -13.48 -7.27 2.97
N SER A 65 -12.39 -7.91 3.42
CA SER A 65 -12.30 -8.41 4.79
C SER A 65 -12.44 -7.27 5.83
N SER A 66 -12.89 -7.60 7.04
CA SER A 66 -12.95 -6.68 8.20
C SER A 66 -11.62 -5.92 8.42
N VAL A 67 -10.49 -6.55 8.10
CA VAL A 67 -9.14 -5.98 8.13
C VAL A 67 -9.02 -4.75 7.23
N THR A 68 -9.67 -4.74 6.06
CA THR A 68 -9.61 -3.58 5.15
C THR A 68 -10.37 -2.38 5.72
N ALA A 69 -11.51 -2.60 6.35
CA ALA A 69 -12.25 -1.51 7.00
C ALA A 69 -11.45 -0.93 8.17
N ALA A 70 -10.87 -1.78 9.01
CA ALA A 70 -10.00 -1.36 10.10
C ALA A 70 -8.80 -0.54 9.57
N ARG A 71 -8.12 -1.02 8.53
CA ARG A 71 -6.98 -0.33 7.90
C ARG A 71 -7.35 1.03 7.30
N ARG A 72 -8.51 1.15 6.67
CA ARG A 72 -9.01 2.42 6.17
C ARG A 72 -9.18 3.43 7.29
N LEU A 73 -9.73 3.00 8.42
CA LEU A 73 -9.94 3.87 9.57
C LEU A 73 -8.61 4.30 10.20
N GLU A 74 -7.62 3.41 10.27
CA GLU A 74 -6.25 3.73 10.69
C GLU A 74 -5.59 4.79 9.81
N ILE A 75 -5.89 4.79 8.50
CA ILE A 75 -5.39 5.81 7.56
C ILE A 75 -6.05 7.18 7.78
N VAL A 76 -7.35 7.21 8.06
CA VAL A 76 -8.07 8.47 8.30
C VAL A 76 -7.73 9.10 9.64
N ARG A 77 -7.41 8.31 10.65
CA ARG A 77 -7.19 8.75 12.02
C ARG A 77 -6.14 9.88 12.17
N PRO A 78 -4.91 9.78 11.60
CA PRO A 78 -3.95 10.88 11.66
C PRO A 78 -4.44 12.15 10.99
N PHE A 79 -5.20 12.03 9.91
CA PHE A 79 -5.84 13.16 9.26
C PHE A 79 -6.94 13.77 10.16
N ALA A 80 -7.80 12.96 10.77
CA ALA A 80 -8.83 13.44 11.69
C ALA A 80 -8.23 14.17 12.89
N ALA A 81 -7.11 13.67 13.44
CA ALA A 81 -6.38 14.37 14.51
C ALA A 81 -5.81 15.72 14.05
N HIS A 82 -5.30 15.81 12.83
CA HIS A 82 -4.84 17.07 12.25
C HIS A 82 -6.01 18.01 11.97
N TYR A 83 -7.09 17.52 11.36
CA TYR A 83 -8.27 18.30 11.00
C TYR A 83 -8.98 18.90 12.23
N ARG A 84 -8.94 18.20 13.36
CA ARG A 84 -9.47 18.68 14.65
C ARG A 84 -8.82 19.97 15.14
N GLN A 85 -7.62 20.32 14.67
CA GLN A 85 -6.98 21.61 15.02
C GLN A 85 -7.72 22.79 14.38
N PHE A 86 -8.42 22.59 13.28
CA PHE A 86 -9.21 23.59 12.56
C PHE A 86 -10.71 23.48 12.85
N GLU A 87 -11.19 22.27 13.10
CA GLU A 87 -12.57 21.94 13.44
C GLU A 87 -12.60 21.16 14.77
N PRO A 88 -12.58 21.86 15.92
CA PRO A 88 -12.37 21.23 17.25
C PRO A 88 -13.42 20.18 17.62
N ALA A 89 -14.65 20.25 17.06
CA ALA A 89 -15.70 19.27 17.26
C ALA A 89 -15.51 17.97 16.47
N SER A 90 -14.43 17.88 15.65
CA SER A 90 -14.15 16.65 14.90
C SER A 90 -13.80 15.49 15.82
N GLU A 91 -14.34 14.32 15.51
CA GLU A 91 -14.11 13.08 16.24
C GLU A 91 -12.91 12.33 15.65
N ILE A 92 -12.05 11.83 16.54
CA ILE A 92 -10.94 10.97 16.18
C ILE A 92 -11.36 9.52 16.44
N PRO A 93 -11.32 8.62 15.43
CA PRO A 93 -11.74 7.24 15.65
C PRO A 93 -10.90 6.58 16.76
N PRO A 94 -11.52 5.90 17.73
CA PRO A 94 -10.77 5.13 18.71
C PRO A 94 -9.90 4.05 18.06
N PRO A 95 -8.77 3.67 18.67
CA PRO A 95 -7.97 2.56 18.17
C PRO A 95 -8.80 1.28 18.19
N PHE A 96 -8.62 0.44 17.17
CA PHE A 96 -9.20 -0.91 17.10
C PHE A 96 -10.73 -1.00 17.13
N ILE A 97 -11.47 0.09 16.92
CA ILE A 97 -12.95 0.08 16.91
C ILE A 97 -13.53 -0.91 15.86
N LEU A 98 -12.79 -1.15 14.76
CA LEU A 98 -13.11 -2.18 13.76
C LEU A 98 -12.15 -3.39 13.84
N GLY A 99 -11.47 -3.56 14.95
CA GLY A 99 -10.42 -4.57 15.11
C GLY A 99 -9.06 -4.11 14.57
N SER A 100 -8.13 -5.04 14.41
CA SER A 100 -6.79 -4.74 13.90
C SER A 100 -6.80 -4.64 12.37
N GLY A 101 -6.23 -3.55 11.84
CA GLY A 101 -5.96 -3.37 10.41
C GLY A 101 -4.78 -4.20 9.88
N HIS A 102 -4.07 -4.90 10.77
CA HIS A 102 -2.92 -5.73 10.44
C HIS A 102 -3.14 -7.17 10.92
N ARG A 103 -3.29 -8.07 9.95
CA ARG A 103 -3.27 -9.51 10.23
C ARG A 103 -1.92 -10.05 9.78
N ARG A 104 -1.06 -10.44 10.72
CA ARG A 104 0.14 -11.22 10.38
C ARG A 104 -0.30 -12.66 10.10
N LEU A 105 -0.21 -13.04 8.84
CA LEU A 105 -0.25 -14.44 8.45
C LEU A 105 1.17 -14.98 8.58
N ALA A 106 1.32 -16.22 9.07
CA ALA A 106 2.60 -16.91 8.99
C ALA A 106 3.02 -16.99 7.51
N PRO A 107 4.22 -16.52 7.13
CA PRO A 107 4.69 -16.64 5.77
C PRO A 107 4.87 -18.12 5.43
N HIS A 108 4.54 -18.51 4.20
CA HIS A 108 4.94 -19.82 3.68
C HIS A 108 6.45 -19.79 3.42
N ILE A 109 7.15 -20.74 4.00
CA ILE A 109 8.57 -20.96 3.75
C ILE A 109 8.68 -22.05 2.71
N PHE A 110 9.11 -21.69 1.52
CA PHE A 110 9.26 -22.65 0.41
C PHE A 110 10.39 -23.63 0.70
N THR A 111 10.10 -24.91 0.47
CA THR A 111 11.11 -25.97 0.49
C THR A 111 11.93 -25.94 -0.80
N ASP A 112 13.09 -26.58 -0.79
CA ASP A 112 13.94 -26.71 -2.00
C ASP A 112 13.20 -27.40 -3.15
N ASP A 113 12.35 -28.40 -2.84
CA ASP A 113 11.54 -29.11 -3.84
C ASP A 113 10.47 -28.21 -4.45
N GLU A 114 9.82 -27.37 -3.65
CA GLU A 114 8.83 -26.39 -4.15
C GLU A 114 9.51 -25.34 -5.05
N ILE A 115 10.70 -24.87 -4.67
CA ILE A 115 11.50 -23.96 -5.48
C ILE A 115 11.89 -24.63 -6.81
N ALA A 116 12.44 -25.84 -6.76
CA ALA A 116 12.82 -26.59 -7.95
C ALA A 116 11.62 -26.83 -8.88
N THR A 117 10.46 -27.18 -8.32
CA THR A 117 9.22 -27.39 -9.08
C THR A 117 8.77 -26.10 -9.76
N SER A 118 8.83 -24.95 -9.03
CA SER A 118 8.48 -23.65 -9.58
C SER A 118 9.42 -23.25 -10.73
N LEU A 119 10.72 -23.50 -10.61
CA LEU A 119 11.70 -23.20 -11.67
C LEU A 119 11.50 -24.11 -12.91
N LYS A 120 11.12 -25.37 -12.71
CA LYS A 120 10.74 -26.28 -13.82
C LYS A 120 9.48 -25.79 -14.52
N ALA A 121 8.46 -25.37 -13.78
CA ALA A 121 7.24 -24.80 -14.35
C ALA A 121 7.52 -23.55 -15.19
N CYS A 122 8.43 -22.67 -14.75
CA CYS A 122 8.86 -21.53 -15.53
C CYS A 122 9.48 -21.92 -16.88
N ALA A 123 10.29 -22.96 -16.90
CA ALA A 123 10.94 -23.44 -18.12
C ALA A 123 9.93 -24.00 -19.16
N CYS A 124 8.76 -24.43 -18.71
CA CYS A 124 7.69 -24.95 -19.58
C CYS A 124 6.69 -23.87 -20.08
N MET A 125 6.92 -22.57 -19.76
CA MET A 125 6.02 -21.50 -20.19
C MET A 125 6.06 -21.27 -21.71
N ALA A 126 4.90 -20.98 -22.30
CA ALA A 126 4.81 -20.63 -23.72
C ALA A 126 5.09 -19.14 -23.98
N PRO A 127 5.68 -18.77 -25.13
CA PRO A 127 6.34 -19.66 -26.11
C PRO A 127 7.67 -20.21 -25.58
N GLN A 128 7.93 -21.49 -25.80
CA GLN A 128 9.11 -22.17 -25.25
C GLN A 128 10.45 -21.61 -25.78
N ASP A 129 10.46 -21.14 -27.02
CA ASP A 129 11.64 -20.55 -27.68
C ASP A 129 11.80 -19.06 -27.36
N GLY A 130 10.88 -18.48 -26.56
CA GLY A 130 10.88 -17.05 -26.25
C GLY A 130 11.74 -16.71 -25.01
N LEU A 131 11.91 -15.41 -24.78
CA LEU A 131 12.59 -14.89 -23.59
C LEU A 131 11.83 -15.16 -22.28
N ARG A 132 10.51 -15.37 -22.37
CA ARG A 132 9.62 -15.49 -21.20
C ARG A 132 10.02 -16.60 -20.23
N PRO A 133 10.22 -17.86 -20.66
CA PRO A 133 10.63 -18.94 -19.77
C PRO A 133 11.95 -18.62 -19.06
N TRP A 134 12.95 -18.12 -19.79
CA TRP A 134 14.25 -17.76 -19.24
C TRP A 134 14.17 -16.61 -18.27
N THR A 135 13.41 -15.57 -18.58
CA THR A 135 13.22 -14.41 -17.72
C THR A 135 12.61 -14.80 -16.37
N TYR A 136 11.54 -15.58 -16.37
CA TYR A 136 10.89 -16.01 -15.12
C TYR A 136 11.75 -17.00 -14.34
N LYS A 137 12.40 -17.94 -15.00
CA LYS A 137 13.31 -18.87 -14.34
C LYS A 137 14.47 -18.14 -13.68
N THR A 138 15.10 -17.16 -14.36
CA THR A 138 16.18 -16.36 -13.81
C THR A 138 15.70 -15.50 -12.67
N LEU A 139 14.56 -14.81 -12.83
CA LEU A 139 13.98 -13.94 -11.80
C LEU A 139 13.69 -14.72 -10.51
N PHE A 140 12.98 -15.83 -10.59
CA PHE A 140 12.65 -16.62 -9.41
C PHE A 140 13.88 -17.31 -8.82
N GLY A 141 14.83 -17.73 -9.65
CA GLY A 141 16.11 -18.27 -9.20
C GLY A 141 16.91 -17.26 -8.39
N LEU A 142 17.02 -16.02 -8.87
CA LEU A 142 17.67 -14.92 -8.14
C LEU A 142 16.97 -14.59 -6.82
N ILE A 143 15.64 -14.51 -6.82
CA ILE A 143 14.88 -14.25 -5.61
C ILE A 143 15.08 -15.36 -4.59
N ALA A 144 15.03 -16.62 -5.01
CA ALA A 144 15.21 -17.77 -4.12
C ALA A 144 16.63 -17.87 -3.57
N ALA A 145 17.65 -17.66 -4.42
CA ALA A 145 19.05 -17.82 -4.03
C ALA A 145 19.58 -16.64 -3.19
N LEU A 146 19.14 -15.41 -3.47
CA LEU A 146 19.72 -14.19 -2.90
C LEU A 146 18.76 -13.46 -1.93
N GLY A 147 17.52 -13.90 -1.78
CA GLY A 147 16.52 -13.27 -0.93
C GLY A 147 16.09 -11.86 -1.41
N LEU A 148 16.23 -11.57 -2.70
CA LEU A 148 15.89 -10.27 -3.27
C LEU A 148 14.39 -10.01 -3.19
N ARG A 149 14.02 -8.73 -2.95
CA ARG A 149 12.64 -8.32 -3.20
C ARG A 149 12.37 -8.30 -4.70
N VAL A 150 11.13 -8.60 -5.09
CA VAL A 150 10.73 -8.57 -6.52
C VAL A 150 11.11 -7.24 -7.20
N SER A 151 10.90 -6.11 -6.52
CA SER A 151 11.24 -4.79 -7.03
C SER A 151 12.75 -4.56 -7.19
N GLU A 152 13.57 -5.17 -6.38
CA GLU A 152 15.03 -5.12 -6.46
C GLU A 152 15.50 -5.96 -7.65
N ALA A 153 15.00 -7.18 -7.76
CA ALA A 153 15.33 -8.06 -8.88
C ALA A 153 14.92 -7.47 -10.26
N LEU A 154 13.75 -6.80 -10.33
CA LEU A 154 13.29 -6.16 -11.57
C LEU A 154 14.05 -4.89 -11.96
N LYS A 155 14.76 -4.27 -11.03
CA LYS A 155 15.58 -3.07 -11.29
C LYS A 155 17.03 -3.39 -11.65
N LEU A 156 17.45 -4.66 -11.56
CA LEU A 156 18.83 -5.06 -11.86
C LEU A 156 19.20 -4.72 -13.30
N GLN A 157 20.40 -4.20 -13.45
CA GLN A 157 21.04 -3.91 -14.74
C GLN A 157 22.26 -4.81 -14.92
N ILE A 158 22.70 -5.01 -16.15
CA ILE A 158 23.91 -5.78 -16.45
C ILE A 158 25.14 -5.24 -15.72
N THR A 159 25.22 -3.93 -15.55
CA THR A 159 26.28 -3.23 -14.80
C THR A 159 26.28 -3.53 -13.30
N ASP A 160 25.21 -4.11 -12.75
CA ASP A 160 25.13 -4.50 -11.35
C ASP A 160 25.67 -5.90 -11.09
N LEU A 161 26.06 -6.62 -12.16
CA LEU A 161 26.61 -7.99 -12.14
C LEU A 161 28.11 -7.97 -12.39
N ASP A 162 28.88 -8.43 -11.41
CA ASP A 162 30.29 -8.78 -11.57
C ASP A 162 30.38 -10.32 -11.63
N LEU A 163 30.36 -10.85 -12.85
CA LEU A 163 30.43 -12.30 -13.07
C LEU A 163 31.79 -12.89 -12.71
N LEU A 164 32.86 -12.12 -12.79
CA LEU A 164 34.23 -12.56 -12.44
C LEU A 164 34.42 -12.56 -10.94
N GLY A 165 33.96 -11.52 -10.26
CA GLY A 165 34.04 -11.40 -8.80
C GLY A 165 32.89 -12.10 -8.06
N GLY A 166 31.90 -12.67 -8.78
CA GLY A 166 30.73 -13.33 -8.18
C GLY A 166 29.88 -12.38 -7.33
N LYS A 167 29.79 -11.10 -7.71
CA LYS A 167 29.09 -10.07 -6.95
C LYS A 167 27.87 -9.54 -7.69
N LEU A 168 26.80 -9.29 -6.93
CA LEU A 168 25.60 -8.61 -7.40
C LEU A 168 25.36 -7.39 -6.49
N THR A 169 25.21 -6.22 -7.11
CA THR A 169 24.97 -4.96 -6.41
C THR A 169 23.50 -4.60 -6.49
N VAL A 170 22.84 -4.45 -5.33
CA VAL A 170 21.44 -4.02 -5.25
C VAL A 170 21.41 -2.52 -4.98
N ARG A 171 20.81 -1.75 -5.89
CA ARG A 171 20.62 -0.30 -5.73
C ARG A 171 19.24 -0.03 -5.10
N GLN A 172 19.24 0.84 -4.10
CA GLN A 172 18.00 1.28 -3.44
C GLN A 172 17.28 2.40 -4.21
#